data_f2eefd8205ca54cf8417b5bdd2addac3
#
_entry.id   f2eefd8205ca54cf8417b5bdd2addac3
#
_cell.length_a   1.000
_cell.length_b   1.000
_cell.length_c   1.000
_cell.angle_alpha   90.00
_cell.angle_beta   90.00
_cell.angle_gamma   90.00
#
_symmetry.space_group_name_H-M   'P 1'
#
loop_
_entity.id
_entity.type
_entity.pdbx_description
1 polymer ?
#
loop_
_entity_poly.entity_id
_entity_poly.type
_entity_poly.pdbx_seq_one_letter_code
_entity_poly.pdbx_strand_id
1 'polypeptide(L)'
;MTGMGLVTPLGIGLERNWSSLVEGMSGVRVIQSFDVSDLPVKIAAQVPRGETASGLFNADDWVPPKDQRKMDGFIVFALAAAAQAVEDAGWTPQAEEARERTGVIIGSGIGGLPGITDGALTLHERGPRRLTPFFIPANLINLAPATSRSATASPDPTTPW
;
A
#
# COMPACT_ATOMS: atom_id res chain seq x y z
N MET A 1 -0.68 0.57 22.38
CA MET A 1 -0.77 1.01 20.98
C MET A 1 -1.00 2.51 21.02
N THR A 2 -0.20 3.28 20.31
CA THR A 2 -0.17 4.75 20.40
C THR A 2 -0.70 5.43 19.13
N GLY A 3 -0.78 4.71 18.01
CA GLY A 3 -1.36 5.22 16.77
C GLY A 3 -1.80 4.08 15.86
N MET A 4 -2.76 4.35 14.99
CA MET A 4 -3.33 3.42 14.04
C MET A 4 -3.50 4.04 12.66
N GLY A 5 -3.31 3.25 11.61
CA GLY A 5 -3.59 3.64 10.23
C GLY A 5 -4.24 2.49 9.47
N LEU A 6 -5.24 2.79 8.68
CA LEU A 6 -6.07 1.81 8.01
C LEU A 6 -6.25 2.12 6.52
N VAL A 7 -6.03 1.09 5.70
CA VAL A 7 -6.41 1.03 4.28
C VAL A 7 -7.14 -0.29 4.07
N THR A 8 -8.45 -0.24 3.91
CA THR A 8 -9.30 -1.43 3.87
C THR A 8 -10.35 -1.33 2.76
N PRO A 9 -11.10 -2.41 2.49
CA PRO A 9 -12.24 -2.35 1.58
C PRO A 9 -13.38 -1.40 1.99
N LEU A 10 -13.38 -0.92 3.24
CA LEU A 10 -14.33 0.09 3.72
C LEU A 10 -13.86 1.52 3.42
N GLY A 11 -12.59 1.70 3.09
CA GLY A 11 -11.97 2.99 2.79
C GLY A 11 -10.65 3.21 3.50
N ILE A 12 -10.23 4.47 3.55
CA ILE A 12 -8.99 4.91 4.19
C ILE A 12 -9.30 5.70 5.47
N GLY A 13 -8.39 5.60 6.45
CA GLY A 13 -8.47 6.31 7.72
C GLY A 13 -9.28 5.60 8.80
N LEU A 14 -8.98 5.93 10.04
CA LEU A 14 -9.55 5.26 11.22
C LEU A 14 -11.05 5.52 11.36
N GLU A 15 -11.47 6.78 11.32
CA GLU A 15 -12.87 7.18 11.52
C GLU A 15 -13.81 6.56 10.48
N ARG A 16 -13.42 6.61 9.21
CA ARG A 16 -14.19 6.03 8.12
C ARG A 16 -14.39 4.52 8.31
N ASN A 17 -13.32 3.83 8.64
CA ASN A 17 -13.39 2.39 8.88
C ASN A 17 -14.25 2.05 10.09
N TRP A 18 -14.09 2.80 11.18
CA TRP A 18 -14.84 2.57 12.40
C TRP A 18 -16.35 2.83 12.22
N SER A 19 -16.74 3.97 11.64
CA SER A 19 -18.15 4.25 11.35
C SER A 19 -18.77 3.19 10.47
N SER A 20 -18.08 2.80 9.38
CA SER A 20 -18.57 1.76 8.48
C SER A 20 -18.77 0.41 9.19
N LEU A 21 -17.86 0.05 10.11
CA LEU A 21 -18.00 -1.18 10.90
C LEU A 21 -19.18 -1.13 11.86
N VAL A 22 -19.37 0.00 12.56
CA VAL A 22 -20.49 0.20 13.47
C VAL A 22 -21.83 0.19 12.74
N GLU A 23 -21.88 0.73 11.53
CA GLU A 23 -23.05 0.73 10.65
C GLU A 23 -23.31 -0.63 9.97
N GLY A 24 -22.43 -1.63 10.17
CA GLY A 24 -22.55 -2.95 9.55
C GLY A 24 -22.32 -2.94 8.03
N MET A 25 -21.59 -1.95 7.50
CA MET A 25 -21.30 -1.83 6.08
C MET A 25 -20.38 -2.93 5.59
N SER A 26 -20.71 -3.53 4.45
CA SER A 26 -19.84 -4.51 3.80
C SER A 26 -18.89 -3.84 2.82
N GLY A 27 -17.60 -4.20 2.90
CA GLY A 27 -16.59 -3.84 1.90
C GLY A 27 -16.57 -4.79 0.68
N VAL A 28 -17.36 -5.88 0.70
CA VAL A 28 -17.47 -6.82 -0.43
C VAL A 28 -18.37 -6.23 -1.50
N ARG A 29 -17.86 -6.15 -2.73
CA ARG A 29 -18.55 -5.55 -3.89
C ARG A 29 -18.26 -6.36 -5.15
N VAL A 30 -19.02 -6.09 -6.21
CA VAL A 30 -18.71 -6.63 -7.53
C VAL A 30 -17.32 -6.12 -7.97
N ILE A 31 -16.50 -7.02 -8.47
CA ILE A 31 -15.16 -6.70 -8.98
C ILE A 31 -15.29 -5.80 -10.21
N GLN A 32 -14.58 -4.67 -10.19
CA GLN A 32 -14.59 -3.68 -11.29
C GLN A 32 -13.20 -3.46 -11.89
N SER A 33 -12.15 -4.00 -11.28
CA SER A 33 -10.76 -3.78 -11.68
C SER A 33 -10.32 -4.59 -12.91
N PHE A 34 -11.05 -5.67 -13.22
CA PHE A 34 -10.82 -6.52 -14.39
C PHE A 34 -12.11 -7.26 -14.78
N ASP A 35 -12.15 -7.84 -15.97
CA ASP A 35 -13.28 -8.65 -16.43
C ASP A 35 -13.37 -9.96 -15.67
N VAL A 36 -14.53 -10.21 -15.07
CA VAL A 36 -14.85 -11.41 -14.28
C VAL A 36 -15.98 -12.25 -14.90
N SER A 37 -16.34 -12.00 -16.16
CA SER A 37 -17.44 -12.69 -16.86
C SER A 37 -17.29 -14.20 -16.82
N ASP A 38 -16.08 -14.68 -17.02
CA ASP A 38 -15.72 -16.11 -17.08
C ASP A 38 -15.43 -16.74 -15.70
N LEU A 39 -15.46 -15.95 -14.63
CA LEU A 39 -15.14 -16.44 -13.30
C LEU A 39 -16.40 -16.88 -12.56
N PRO A 40 -16.33 -17.95 -11.74
CA PRO A 40 -17.46 -18.39 -10.92
C PRO A 40 -17.77 -17.42 -9.78
N VAL A 41 -16.78 -16.65 -9.29
CA VAL A 41 -16.93 -15.64 -8.24
C VAL A 41 -16.70 -14.26 -8.85
N LYS A 42 -17.65 -13.35 -8.62
CA LYS A 42 -17.67 -12.00 -9.21
C LYS A 42 -17.58 -10.88 -8.17
N ILE A 43 -17.39 -11.24 -6.91
CA ILE A 43 -17.33 -10.30 -5.79
C ILE A 43 -16.01 -10.43 -5.04
N ALA A 44 -15.48 -9.31 -4.57
CA ALA A 44 -14.29 -9.24 -3.72
C ALA A 44 -14.32 -8.01 -2.81
N ALA A 45 -13.53 -8.05 -1.76
CA ALA A 45 -13.29 -6.93 -0.87
C ALA A 45 -12.06 -6.15 -1.37
N GLN A 46 -12.25 -5.27 -2.33
CA GLN A 46 -11.21 -4.43 -2.93
C GLN A 46 -11.15 -3.07 -2.23
N VAL A 47 -9.94 -2.52 -2.06
CA VAL A 47 -9.76 -1.14 -1.55
C VAL A 47 -10.35 -0.16 -2.57
N PRO A 48 -11.37 0.64 -2.17
CA PRO A 48 -12.01 1.58 -3.07
C PRO A 48 -11.06 2.73 -3.41
N ARG A 49 -10.92 3.03 -4.70
CA ARG A 49 -10.02 4.07 -5.20
C ARG A 49 -10.77 5.34 -5.57
N GLY A 50 -10.15 6.50 -5.32
CA GLY A 50 -10.72 7.82 -5.58
C GLY A 50 -10.12 8.89 -4.69
N GLU A 51 -10.82 9.98 -4.48
CA GLU A 51 -10.36 11.11 -3.68
C GLU A 51 -10.27 10.76 -2.19
N THR A 52 -9.13 11.02 -1.56
CA THR A 52 -8.90 10.77 -0.13
C THR A 52 -9.86 11.59 0.75
N ALA A 53 -10.21 12.79 0.36
CA ALA A 53 -11.22 13.61 1.06
C ALA A 53 -12.61 12.93 1.15
N SER A 54 -12.91 12.00 0.23
CA SER A 54 -14.13 11.19 0.24
C SER A 54 -13.96 9.85 0.98
N GLY A 55 -12.84 9.64 1.66
CA GLY A 55 -12.50 8.39 2.35
C GLY A 55 -12.12 7.24 1.42
N LEU A 56 -11.75 7.55 0.17
CA LEU A 56 -11.28 6.60 -0.83
C LEU A 56 -9.75 6.64 -0.91
N PHE A 57 -9.15 5.59 -1.44
CA PHE A 57 -7.70 5.52 -1.55
C PHE A 57 -7.20 6.16 -2.84
N ASN A 58 -6.36 7.19 -2.70
CA ASN A 58 -5.58 7.77 -3.79
C ASN A 58 -4.09 7.54 -3.51
N ALA A 59 -3.41 6.80 -4.38
CA ALA A 59 -1.99 6.49 -4.21
C ALA A 59 -1.09 7.72 -4.28
N ASP A 60 -1.48 8.74 -5.06
CA ASP A 60 -0.69 9.96 -5.30
C ASP A 60 -0.55 10.81 -4.03
N ASP A 61 -1.47 10.67 -3.07
CA ASP A 61 -1.42 11.39 -1.79
C ASP A 61 -0.37 10.80 -0.82
N TRP A 62 0.12 9.58 -1.11
CA TRP A 62 1.03 8.84 -0.23
C TRP A 62 2.40 8.59 -0.85
N VAL A 63 2.46 8.39 -2.14
CA VAL A 63 3.68 8.04 -2.87
C VAL A 63 3.71 8.80 -4.20
N PRO A 64 4.79 9.52 -4.51
CA PRO A 64 4.93 10.20 -5.80
C PRO A 64 4.77 9.23 -6.98
N PRO A 65 4.07 9.62 -8.08
CA PRO A 65 3.80 8.72 -9.21
C PRO A 65 5.04 8.07 -9.83
N LYS A 66 6.18 8.77 -9.80
CA LYS A 66 7.47 8.22 -10.28
C LYS A 66 7.95 7.02 -9.46
N ASP A 67 7.63 7.02 -8.16
CA ASP A 67 8.09 5.98 -7.24
C ASP A 67 7.08 4.82 -7.16
N GLN A 68 5.79 5.08 -7.38
CA GLN A 68 4.77 4.03 -7.52
C GLN A 68 5.12 3.01 -8.60
N ARG A 69 5.81 3.43 -9.67
CA ARG A 69 6.26 2.52 -10.75
C ARG A 69 7.33 1.52 -10.32
N LYS A 70 7.92 1.72 -9.15
CA LYS A 70 9.00 0.88 -8.59
C LYS A 70 8.49 -0.11 -7.54
N MET A 71 7.19 -0.09 -7.24
CA MET A 71 6.60 -0.90 -6.18
C MET A 71 5.19 -1.37 -6.56
N ASP A 72 4.82 -2.57 -6.11
CA ASP A 72 3.46 -3.08 -6.26
C ASP A 72 2.50 -2.41 -5.26
N GLY A 73 1.21 -2.47 -5.54
CA GLY A 73 0.17 -1.81 -4.76
C GLY A 73 0.14 -2.16 -3.28
N PHE A 74 0.55 -3.38 -2.90
CA PHE A 74 0.61 -3.76 -1.48
C PHE A 74 1.61 -2.92 -0.68
N ILE A 75 2.73 -2.53 -1.30
CA ILE A 75 3.72 -1.63 -0.68
C ILE A 75 3.11 -0.24 -0.49
N VAL A 76 2.39 0.27 -1.49
CA VAL A 76 1.73 1.58 -1.41
C VAL A 76 0.67 1.60 -0.30
N PHE A 77 -0.11 0.53 -0.14
CA PHE A 77 -1.06 0.38 0.97
C PHE A 77 -0.36 0.36 2.33
N ALA A 78 0.76 -0.36 2.42
CA ALA A 78 1.55 -0.43 3.65
C ALA A 78 2.12 0.95 4.03
N LEU A 79 2.63 1.71 3.06
CA LEU A 79 3.14 3.07 3.27
C LEU A 79 2.03 4.01 3.74
N ALA A 80 0.87 3.97 3.10
CA ALA A 80 -0.27 4.80 3.50
C ALA A 80 -0.77 4.48 4.91
N ALA A 81 -0.85 3.21 5.28
CA ALA A 81 -1.24 2.80 6.62
C ALA A 81 -0.17 3.17 7.67
N ALA A 82 1.11 2.99 7.34
CA ALA A 82 2.21 3.35 8.23
C ALA A 82 2.28 4.87 8.47
N ALA A 83 2.11 5.69 7.44
CA ALA A 83 2.08 7.15 7.56
C ALA A 83 0.96 7.61 8.49
N GLN A 84 -0.25 7.12 8.32
CA GLN A 84 -1.38 7.41 9.22
C GLN A 84 -1.08 6.99 10.66
N ALA A 85 -0.51 5.79 10.87
CA ALA A 85 -0.20 5.30 12.21
C ALA A 85 0.86 6.13 12.93
N VAL A 86 1.88 6.62 12.19
CA VAL A 86 2.94 7.49 12.72
C VAL A 86 2.38 8.86 13.06
N GLU A 87 1.53 9.43 12.20
CA GLU A 87 0.86 10.69 12.42
C GLU A 87 -0.06 10.63 13.64
N ASP A 88 -0.92 9.61 13.72
CA ASP A 88 -1.84 9.38 14.85
C ASP A 88 -1.08 9.15 16.17
N ALA A 89 0.09 8.50 16.12
CA ALA A 89 0.96 8.33 17.28
C ALA A 89 1.68 9.62 17.72
N GLY A 90 1.73 10.64 16.87
CA GLY A 90 2.57 11.83 17.09
C GLY A 90 4.07 11.50 17.15
N TRP A 91 4.51 10.41 16.50
CA TRP A 91 5.88 9.93 16.56
C TRP A 91 6.77 10.61 15.52
N THR A 92 7.45 11.69 15.93
CA THR A 92 8.37 12.46 15.09
C THR A 92 9.74 12.59 15.77
N PRO A 93 10.54 11.52 15.82
CA PRO A 93 11.80 11.52 16.52
C PRO A 93 12.81 12.48 15.87
N GLN A 94 13.27 13.48 16.65
CA GLN A 94 14.28 14.43 16.21
C GLN A 94 15.71 13.93 16.47
N ALA A 95 15.90 13.20 17.58
CA ALA A 95 17.18 12.65 17.96
C ALA A 95 17.51 11.39 17.14
N GLU A 96 18.77 11.29 16.68
CA GLU A 96 19.26 10.13 15.92
C GLU A 96 19.11 8.83 16.69
N GLU A 97 19.45 8.83 17.99
CA GLU A 97 19.27 7.68 18.88
C GLU A 97 17.80 7.18 18.89
N ALA A 98 16.83 8.07 18.90
CA ALA A 98 15.41 7.70 18.87
C ALA A 98 15.02 7.06 17.52
N ARG A 99 15.59 7.54 16.42
CA ARG A 99 15.40 6.94 15.08
C ARG A 99 16.03 5.56 14.99
N GLU A 100 17.25 5.39 15.48
CA GLU A 100 17.95 4.10 15.52
C GLU A 100 17.20 3.05 16.33
N ARG A 101 16.52 3.46 17.40
CA ARG A 101 15.69 2.59 18.24
C ARG A 101 14.29 2.35 17.69
N THR A 102 13.92 2.98 16.57
CA THR A 102 12.62 2.77 15.93
C THR A 102 12.73 1.65 14.90
N GLY A 103 12.03 0.55 15.15
CA GLY A 103 11.94 -0.58 14.22
C GLY A 103 10.63 -0.57 13.44
N VAL A 104 10.66 -1.07 12.20
CA VAL A 104 9.48 -1.27 11.37
C VAL A 104 9.33 -2.77 11.07
N ILE A 105 8.17 -3.33 11.38
CA ILE A 105 7.81 -4.72 11.09
C ILE A 105 6.49 -4.72 10.34
N ILE A 106 6.49 -5.23 9.11
CA ILE A 106 5.29 -5.35 8.27
C ILE A 106 5.22 -6.79 7.76
N GLY A 107 4.12 -7.47 8.07
CA GLY A 107 3.80 -8.78 7.52
C GLY A 107 3.02 -8.65 6.20
N SER A 108 3.31 -9.50 5.23
CA SER A 108 2.57 -9.61 3.98
C SER A 108 2.37 -11.09 3.64
N GLY A 109 1.18 -11.45 3.16
CA GLY A 109 0.86 -12.84 2.85
C GLY A 109 1.56 -13.35 1.58
N ILE A 110 1.49 -12.60 0.48
CA ILE A 110 1.96 -13.04 -0.84
C ILE A 110 2.95 -12.05 -1.46
N GLY A 111 2.75 -10.75 -1.24
CA GLY A 111 3.49 -9.69 -1.93
C GLY A 111 2.81 -9.23 -3.22
N GLY A 112 3.59 -8.83 -4.22
CA GLY A 112 3.11 -8.26 -5.48
C GLY A 112 2.61 -9.30 -6.48
N LEU A 113 1.52 -10.00 -6.18
CA LEU A 113 0.97 -11.01 -7.10
C LEU A 113 0.63 -10.45 -8.50
N PRO A 114 -0.01 -9.27 -8.63
CA PRO A 114 -0.23 -8.66 -9.94
C PRO A 114 1.06 -8.40 -10.71
N GLY A 115 2.05 -7.80 -10.09
CA GLY A 115 3.35 -7.52 -10.71
C GLY A 115 4.10 -8.79 -11.12
N ILE A 116 4.00 -9.86 -10.33
CA ILE A 116 4.58 -11.19 -10.68
C ILE A 116 3.89 -11.76 -11.91
N THR A 117 2.55 -11.70 -11.97
CA THR A 117 1.76 -12.20 -13.12
C THR A 117 2.09 -11.42 -14.39
N ASP A 118 2.08 -10.09 -14.35
CA ASP A 118 2.41 -9.22 -15.49
C ASP A 118 3.85 -9.43 -15.94
N GLY A 119 4.77 -9.63 -15.01
CA GLY A 119 6.15 -9.95 -15.29
C GLY A 119 6.31 -11.31 -16.00
N ALA A 120 5.59 -12.33 -15.55
CA ALA A 120 5.61 -13.66 -16.17
C ALA A 120 5.05 -13.61 -17.62
N LEU A 121 3.95 -12.90 -17.84
CA LEU A 121 3.39 -12.69 -19.17
C LEU A 121 4.36 -11.90 -20.07
N THR A 122 4.94 -10.82 -19.55
CA THR A 122 5.95 -10.02 -20.28
C THR A 122 7.15 -10.86 -20.66
N LEU A 123 7.65 -11.70 -19.74
CA LEU A 123 8.77 -12.61 -20.01
C LEU A 123 8.42 -13.61 -21.12
N HIS A 124 7.23 -14.19 -21.07
CA HIS A 124 6.76 -15.16 -22.04
C HIS A 124 6.58 -14.55 -23.45
N GLU A 125 5.92 -13.39 -23.54
CA GLU A 125 5.55 -12.76 -24.81
C GLU A 125 6.67 -11.93 -25.43
N ARG A 126 7.49 -11.24 -24.61
CA ARG A 126 8.43 -10.19 -25.06
C ARG A 126 9.88 -10.45 -24.69
N GLY A 127 10.14 -11.51 -23.91
CA GLY A 127 11.46 -11.92 -23.47
C GLY A 127 12.05 -11.08 -22.32
N PRO A 128 13.20 -11.53 -21.78
CA PRO A 128 13.76 -11.01 -20.51
C PRO A 128 14.20 -9.54 -20.58
N ARG A 129 14.53 -9.03 -21.77
CA ARG A 129 14.96 -7.62 -21.95
C ARG A 129 13.85 -6.61 -21.72
N ARG A 130 12.61 -7.06 -21.62
CA ARG A 130 11.44 -6.21 -21.37
C ARG A 130 11.01 -6.17 -19.91
N LEU A 131 11.60 -7.00 -19.05
CA LEU A 131 11.40 -6.90 -17.62
C LEU A 131 12.06 -5.63 -17.08
N THR A 132 11.34 -4.92 -16.20
CA THR A 132 11.90 -3.77 -15.51
C THR A 132 12.97 -4.23 -14.50
N PRO A 133 14.04 -3.47 -14.26
CA PRO A 133 15.01 -3.76 -13.20
C PRO A 133 14.39 -3.73 -11.80
N PHE A 134 13.24 -3.08 -11.65
CA PHE A 134 12.46 -3.03 -10.41
C PHE A 134 11.55 -4.25 -10.22
N PHE A 135 11.49 -5.20 -11.18
CA PHE A 135 10.59 -6.34 -11.11
C PHE A 135 10.71 -7.12 -9.79
N ILE A 136 11.93 -7.45 -9.38
CA ILE A 136 12.15 -8.17 -8.11
C ILE A 136 11.84 -7.27 -6.91
N PRO A 137 12.45 -6.08 -6.75
CA PRO A 137 12.18 -5.22 -5.59
C PRO A 137 10.71 -4.83 -5.45
N ALA A 138 9.99 -4.58 -6.55
CA ALA A 138 8.58 -4.19 -6.51
C ALA A 138 7.66 -5.25 -5.90
N ASN A 139 8.03 -6.52 -5.95
CA ASN A 139 7.15 -7.63 -5.60
C ASN A 139 7.52 -8.35 -4.30
N LEU A 140 8.72 -8.08 -3.75
CA LEU A 140 9.19 -8.75 -2.53
C LEU A 140 8.50 -8.19 -1.28
N ILE A 141 8.00 -9.10 -0.42
CA ILE A 141 7.28 -8.76 0.81
C ILE A 141 8.13 -7.94 1.80
N ASN A 142 9.42 -8.20 1.87
CA ASN A 142 10.35 -7.52 2.78
C ASN A 142 10.72 -6.10 2.33
N LEU A 143 10.32 -5.67 1.15
CA LEU A 143 10.53 -4.30 0.68
C LEU A 143 9.49 -3.31 1.26
N ALA A 144 8.31 -3.78 1.68
CA ALA A 144 7.33 -2.95 2.37
C ALA A 144 7.91 -2.34 3.67
N PRO A 145 8.48 -3.11 4.62
CA PRO A 145 9.10 -2.52 5.81
C PRO A 145 10.34 -1.69 5.51
N ALA A 146 11.16 -2.08 4.54
CA ALA A 146 12.36 -1.32 4.15
C ALA A 146 11.99 0.07 3.62
N THR A 147 10.99 0.15 2.75
CA THR A 147 10.48 1.40 2.19
C THR A 147 9.81 2.26 3.26
N SER A 148 8.98 1.66 4.13
CA SER A 148 8.33 2.37 5.23
C SER A 148 9.35 2.95 6.22
N ARG A 149 10.44 2.23 6.51
CA ARG A 149 11.52 2.74 7.38
C ARG A 149 12.19 3.97 6.77
N SER A 150 12.48 3.96 5.48
CA SER A 150 13.06 5.11 4.80
C SER A 150 12.12 6.32 4.88
N ALA A 151 10.82 6.10 4.74
CA ALA A 151 9.78 7.11 4.85
C ALA A 151 9.74 7.78 6.23
N THR A 152 9.69 6.96 7.26
CA THR A 152 9.57 7.46 8.64
C THR A 152 10.87 8.03 9.20
N ALA A 153 12.01 7.66 8.64
CA ALA A 153 13.33 8.16 9.04
C ALA A 153 13.70 9.50 8.37
N SER A 154 13.02 9.89 7.29
CA SER A 154 13.27 11.18 6.63
C SER A 154 12.58 12.31 7.40
N PRO A 155 13.32 13.36 7.82
CA PRO A 155 12.72 14.52 8.48
C PRO A 155 11.97 15.43 7.49
N ASP A 156 12.10 15.22 6.19
CA ASP A 156 11.50 16.02 5.15
C ASP A 156 10.46 15.18 4.37
N PRO A 157 9.16 15.50 4.51
CA PRO A 157 8.11 14.83 3.76
C PRO A 157 8.23 15.01 2.24
N THR A 158 9.08 15.93 1.78
CA THR A 158 9.36 16.17 0.35
C THR A 158 10.58 15.39 -0.15
N THR A 159 11.31 14.68 0.72
CA THR A 159 12.48 13.89 0.30
C THR A 159 11.99 12.67 -0.50
N PRO A 160 12.37 12.53 -1.76
CA PRO A 160 11.99 11.36 -2.57
C PRO A 160 12.62 10.09 -2.00
N TRP A 161 11.86 9.02 -2.01
CA TRP A 161 12.22 7.65 -1.64
C TRP A 161 13.40 7.09 -2.46
#